data_5e1a00962f38ca9cddfb9393b1f515c9
#
_entry.id   5e1a00962f38ca9cddfb9393b1f515c9
#
_cell.length_a   1.000
_cell.length_b   1.000
_cell.length_c   1.000
_cell.angle_alpha   90.00
_cell.angle_beta   90.00
_cell.angle_gamma   90.00
#
_symmetry.space_group_name_H-M   'P 1'
#
loop_
_entity.id
_entity.type
_entity.pdbx_description
1 polymer ?
#
loop_
_entity_poly.entity_id
_entity_poly.type
_entity_poly.pdbx_seq_one_letter_code
_entity_poly.pdbx_strand_id
1 'polypeptide(L)'
;MSDVVRLGLQVPQAGPNAVAGFIIDFVRRAHAGGFRMFWVGDHILMGGFNHRAKEHETFLEPLVLLSYIAGELGDIELGTSVMIAPYRNAFSVMKSIATLAHLTQRRLSIGIGAGWAEHEFDALGVPFRARGRLANEFCQLFTKLRDAPGDAWEVGPYVYQGSGFEPPLDAHVNLWVGGNSPAARRRTARWGDGWQPTGLTVEAMQTGIAELREFCQEAERDFSVLEIGLRLRIRPTPEASPHYIGDLLGPYIDAGVRDFLLEINTRDRQRGLESIDRVVASAQLAGFIS
;
A
#
# COMPACT_ATOMS: atom_id res chain seq x y z
N MET A 1 -15.83 -10.12 -7.98
CA MET A 1 -14.35 -10.10 -7.82
C MET A 1 -13.73 -10.48 -9.17
N SER A 2 -12.70 -9.77 -9.62
CA SER A 2 -11.93 -10.15 -10.82
C SER A 2 -11.16 -11.45 -10.53
N ASP A 3 -11.17 -12.40 -11.48
CA ASP A 3 -10.36 -13.62 -11.37
C ASP A 3 -8.88 -13.38 -11.70
N VAL A 4 -8.54 -12.16 -12.14
CA VAL A 4 -7.18 -11.78 -12.51
C VAL A 4 -6.33 -11.55 -11.27
N VAL A 5 -5.23 -12.28 -11.17
CA VAL A 5 -4.19 -12.06 -10.15
C VAL A 5 -3.30 -10.90 -10.57
N ARG A 6 -3.07 -9.96 -9.66
CA ARG A 6 -2.22 -8.78 -9.91
C ARG A 6 -0.99 -8.82 -8.99
N LEU A 7 0.16 -8.59 -9.56
CA LEU A 7 1.43 -8.53 -8.82
C LEU A 7 1.99 -7.12 -8.80
N GLY A 8 2.34 -6.68 -7.60
CA GLY A 8 3.06 -5.43 -7.35
C GLY A 8 4.38 -5.67 -6.62
N LEU A 9 5.27 -4.71 -6.71
CA LEU A 9 6.56 -4.72 -6.02
C LEU A 9 6.67 -3.56 -5.03
N GLN A 10 7.20 -3.88 -3.85
CA GLN A 10 7.65 -2.85 -2.90
C GLN A 10 8.93 -2.21 -3.42
N VAL A 11 8.90 -0.90 -3.61
CA VAL A 11 10.07 -0.12 -4.00
C VAL A 11 11.10 -0.09 -2.86
N PRO A 12 12.40 -0.24 -3.13
CA PRO A 12 13.44 -0.25 -2.10
C PRO A 12 13.76 1.18 -1.60
N GLN A 13 12.86 1.76 -0.81
CA GLN A 13 12.91 3.15 -0.34
C GLN A 13 13.67 3.39 0.96
N ALA A 14 14.25 2.34 1.55
CA ALA A 14 14.87 2.41 2.87
C ALA A 14 16.33 1.97 2.88
N GLY A 15 17.11 2.48 3.85
CA GLY A 15 18.49 2.11 4.11
C GLY A 15 19.44 2.41 2.93
N PRO A 16 20.44 1.55 2.69
CA PRO A 16 21.43 1.78 1.64
C PRO A 16 20.86 1.76 0.21
N ASN A 17 19.64 1.24 0.06
CA ASN A 17 18.94 1.15 -1.22
C ASN A 17 18.10 2.41 -1.55
N ALA A 18 17.93 3.32 -0.59
CA ALA A 18 17.20 4.57 -0.78
C ALA A 18 18.02 5.60 -1.59
N VAL A 19 18.38 5.24 -2.81
CA VAL A 19 19.18 6.05 -3.75
C VAL A 19 18.45 6.15 -5.08
N ALA A 20 18.23 7.36 -5.56
CA ALA A 20 17.44 7.67 -6.74
C ALA A 20 17.78 6.78 -7.96
N GLY A 21 19.06 6.69 -8.35
CA GLY A 21 19.48 5.86 -9.47
C GLY A 21 19.10 4.39 -9.32
N PHE A 22 19.36 3.80 -8.15
CA PHE A 22 18.99 2.40 -7.90
C PHE A 22 17.47 2.17 -7.90
N ILE A 23 16.70 3.10 -7.30
CA ILE A 23 15.25 3.01 -7.29
C ILE A 23 14.67 3.01 -8.70
N ILE A 24 15.16 3.91 -9.56
CA ILE A 24 14.69 3.98 -10.95
C ILE A 24 15.13 2.76 -11.75
N ASP A 25 16.37 2.28 -11.58
CA ASP A 25 16.83 1.05 -12.23
C ASP A 25 15.98 -0.16 -11.81
N PHE A 26 15.65 -0.26 -10.50
CA PHE A 26 14.78 -1.30 -9.96
C PHE A 26 13.39 -1.26 -10.61
N VAL A 27 12.75 -0.08 -10.63
CA VAL A 27 11.39 0.07 -11.17
C VAL A 27 11.40 -0.17 -12.69
N ARG A 28 12.36 0.39 -13.43
CA ARG A 28 12.46 0.19 -14.90
C ARG A 28 12.69 -1.27 -15.26
N ARG A 29 13.55 -1.98 -14.52
CA ARG A 29 13.82 -3.39 -14.76
C ARG A 29 12.60 -4.27 -14.50
N ALA A 30 11.91 -4.03 -13.39
CA ALA A 30 10.67 -4.72 -13.07
C ALA A 30 9.57 -4.42 -14.09
N HIS A 31 9.44 -3.15 -14.50
CA HIS A 31 8.46 -2.72 -15.51
C HIS A 31 8.73 -3.37 -16.88
N ALA A 32 9.99 -3.42 -17.31
CA ALA A 32 10.39 -4.10 -18.54
C ALA A 32 10.06 -5.61 -18.48
N GLY A 33 10.09 -6.20 -17.28
CA GLY A 33 9.70 -7.58 -17.01
C GLY A 33 8.20 -7.85 -16.91
N GLY A 34 7.33 -6.82 -17.04
CA GLY A 34 5.88 -6.96 -17.03
C GLY A 34 5.19 -6.47 -15.75
N PHE A 35 5.92 -6.08 -14.70
CA PHE A 35 5.30 -5.48 -13.52
C PHE A 35 4.73 -4.09 -13.83
N ARG A 36 3.53 -3.81 -13.31
CA ARG A 36 2.87 -2.50 -13.49
C ARG A 36 2.53 -1.80 -12.18
N MET A 37 2.64 -2.47 -11.04
CA MET A 37 2.24 -1.96 -9.73
C MET A 37 3.46 -1.77 -8.83
N PHE A 38 3.67 -0.54 -8.32
CA PHE A 38 4.79 -0.19 -7.45
C PHE A 38 4.29 0.51 -6.19
N TRP A 39 4.75 0.02 -5.04
CA TRP A 39 4.27 0.44 -3.74
C TRP A 39 5.40 0.94 -2.85
N VAL A 40 5.09 1.89 -1.99
CA VAL A 40 6.02 2.45 -1.01
C VAL A 40 5.43 2.39 0.40
N GLY A 41 6.27 2.32 1.42
CA GLY A 41 5.87 2.38 2.83
C GLY A 41 5.98 3.79 3.39
N ASP A 42 5.74 3.94 4.69
CA ASP A 42 5.79 5.23 5.37
C ASP A 42 6.43 5.11 6.76
N HIS A 43 7.48 5.88 6.97
CA HIS A 43 8.10 6.17 8.26
C HIS A 43 8.67 7.59 8.23
N ILE A 44 8.58 8.28 9.35
CA ILE A 44 9.17 9.61 9.54
C ILE A 44 10.54 9.48 10.18
N LEU A 45 10.67 8.59 11.16
CA LEU A 45 11.89 8.37 11.94
C LEU A 45 12.22 6.87 11.97
N MET A 46 13.10 6.42 11.05
CA MET A 46 13.60 5.05 11.01
C MET A 46 14.77 4.84 11.98
N GLY A 47 14.60 5.16 13.21
CA GLY A 47 15.60 4.95 14.27
C GLY A 47 14.93 4.59 15.58
N GLY A 48 15.50 3.68 16.37
CA GLY A 48 14.98 3.36 17.70
C GLY A 48 14.18 2.06 17.84
N PHE A 49 13.89 1.33 16.75
CA PHE A 49 13.16 0.05 16.80
C PHE A 49 13.99 -1.12 17.33
N ASN A 50 15.30 -1.03 17.21
CA ASN A 50 16.23 -1.96 17.82
C ASN A 50 17.34 -1.15 18.49
N HIS A 51 17.63 -1.42 19.75
CA HIS A 51 18.83 -0.91 20.42
C HIS A 51 20.15 -1.29 19.68
N ARG A 52 20.05 -2.03 18.59
CA ARG A 52 21.13 -2.38 17.65
C ARG A 52 21.22 -1.45 16.44
N ALA A 53 20.18 -0.68 16.12
CA ALA A 53 20.20 0.28 15.01
C ALA A 53 20.85 1.59 15.45
N LYS A 54 22.19 1.57 15.57
CA LYS A 54 23.02 2.80 15.74
C LYS A 54 23.20 3.54 14.41
N GLU A 55 22.67 3.04 13.32
CA GLU A 55 22.78 3.64 12.01
C GLU A 55 21.49 4.39 11.68
N HIS A 56 21.64 5.64 11.30
CA HIS A 56 20.57 6.45 10.72
C HIS A 56 20.13 5.78 9.41
N GLU A 57 18.98 5.11 9.41
CA GLU A 57 18.45 4.54 8.18
C GLU A 57 17.64 5.61 7.43
N THR A 58 18.06 5.91 6.21
CA THR A 58 17.26 6.72 5.29
C THR A 58 15.94 6.02 5.04
N PHE A 59 14.85 6.78 5.09
CA PHE A 59 13.54 6.34 4.62
C PHE A 59 12.91 7.48 3.82
N LEU A 60 12.57 7.24 2.57
CA LEU A 60 12.04 8.28 1.70
C LEU A 60 10.54 8.46 1.92
N GLU A 61 10.09 9.70 1.91
CA GLU A 61 8.67 10.07 2.08
C GLU A 61 7.82 9.51 0.92
N PRO A 62 6.68 8.84 1.22
CA PRO A 62 5.95 8.07 0.22
C PRO A 62 5.43 8.89 -0.97
N LEU A 63 4.75 10.00 -0.76
CA LEU A 63 4.12 10.75 -1.86
C LEU A 63 5.14 11.48 -2.73
N VAL A 64 6.23 11.95 -2.14
CA VAL A 64 7.36 12.54 -2.88
C VAL A 64 8.03 11.49 -3.74
N LEU A 65 8.27 10.28 -3.19
CA LEU A 65 8.88 9.19 -3.95
C LEU A 65 7.96 8.70 -5.08
N LEU A 66 6.67 8.54 -4.82
CA LEU A 66 5.71 8.16 -5.86
C LEU A 66 5.65 9.19 -6.99
N SER A 67 5.68 10.49 -6.66
CA SER A 67 5.72 11.56 -7.67
C SER A 67 7.00 11.52 -8.51
N TYR A 68 8.14 11.23 -7.88
CA TYR A 68 9.42 11.06 -8.58
C TYR A 68 9.38 9.87 -9.55
N ILE A 69 8.88 8.71 -9.11
CA ILE A 69 8.74 7.52 -9.95
C ILE A 69 7.74 7.77 -11.10
N ALA A 70 6.63 8.45 -10.83
CA ALA A 70 5.63 8.80 -11.84
C ALA A 70 6.19 9.67 -12.96
N GLY A 71 7.11 10.58 -12.64
CA GLY A 71 7.80 11.41 -13.64
C GLY A 71 8.75 10.63 -14.56
N GLU A 72 9.19 9.46 -14.12
CA GLU A 72 10.13 8.60 -14.86
C GLU A 72 9.45 7.53 -15.72
N LEU A 73 8.25 7.10 -15.34
CA LEU A 73 7.51 6.00 -15.96
C LEU A 73 6.02 6.30 -16.05
N GLY A 74 5.51 6.39 -17.26
CA GLY A 74 4.11 6.83 -17.50
C GLY A 74 3.06 5.71 -17.41
N ASP A 75 3.41 4.44 -17.59
CA ASP A 75 2.44 3.33 -17.64
C ASP A 75 2.56 2.40 -16.43
N ILE A 76 2.35 2.96 -15.25
CA ILE A 76 2.43 2.25 -13.98
C ILE A 76 1.27 2.62 -13.05
N GLU A 77 0.90 1.67 -12.20
CA GLU A 77 0.04 1.90 -11.05
C GLU A 77 0.92 2.14 -9.81
N LEU A 78 0.55 3.10 -9.00
CA LEU A 78 1.29 3.49 -7.82
C LEU A 78 0.46 3.28 -6.56
N GLY A 79 1.13 3.00 -5.45
CA GLY A 79 0.42 2.83 -4.20
C GLY A 79 1.28 2.99 -2.95
N THR A 80 0.60 3.05 -1.81
CA THR A 80 1.24 3.05 -0.50
C THR A 80 0.91 1.78 0.29
N SER A 81 1.90 1.15 0.89
CA SER A 81 1.74 -0.06 1.71
C SER A 81 2.57 0.02 3.00
N VAL A 82 2.13 0.76 3.97
CA VAL A 82 0.98 1.66 3.97
C VAL A 82 1.44 3.04 4.39
N MET A 83 0.74 4.08 3.97
CA MET A 83 0.89 5.42 4.53
C MET A 83 0.24 5.46 5.92
N ILE A 84 0.91 6.09 6.89
CA ILE A 84 0.37 6.20 8.24
C ILE A 84 -0.53 7.42 8.33
N ALA A 85 -1.83 7.18 8.25
CA ALA A 85 -2.84 8.23 8.16
C ALA A 85 -2.73 9.31 9.25
N PRO A 86 -2.43 8.99 10.54
CA PRO A 86 -2.30 10.00 11.59
C PRO A 86 -1.05 10.88 11.54
N TYR A 87 -0.06 10.60 10.70
CA TYR A 87 1.21 11.36 10.69
C TYR A 87 1.10 12.74 10.04
N ARG A 88 0.03 13.00 9.32
CA ARG A 88 -0.13 14.23 8.52
C ARG A 88 -1.52 14.83 8.69
N ASN A 89 -1.65 16.11 8.37
CA ASN A 89 -2.96 16.73 8.21
C ASN A 89 -3.69 16.06 7.03
N ALA A 90 -4.87 15.48 7.29
CA ALA A 90 -5.60 14.67 6.31
C ALA A 90 -5.98 15.47 5.05
N PHE A 91 -6.42 16.74 5.18
CA PHE A 91 -6.74 17.58 4.01
C PHE A 91 -5.52 17.85 3.12
N SER A 92 -4.37 18.15 3.72
CA SER A 92 -3.13 18.38 2.98
C SER A 92 -2.69 17.13 2.22
N VAL A 93 -2.82 15.97 2.85
CA VAL A 93 -2.52 14.68 2.21
C VAL A 93 -3.49 14.37 1.07
N MET A 94 -4.80 14.57 1.28
CA MET A 94 -5.80 14.40 0.22
C MET A 94 -5.50 15.28 -0.99
N LYS A 95 -5.05 16.52 -0.75
CA LYS A 95 -4.64 17.42 -1.83
C LYS A 95 -3.43 16.88 -2.61
N SER A 96 -2.43 16.35 -1.93
CA SER A 96 -1.25 15.75 -2.56
C SER A 96 -1.63 14.50 -3.37
N ILE A 97 -2.49 13.64 -2.82
CA ILE A 97 -3.01 12.44 -3.51
C ILE A 97 -3.79 12.84 -4.76
N ALA A 98 -4.73 13.78 -4.64
CA ALA A 98 -5.53 14.26 -5.77
C ALA A 98 -4.64 14.89 -6.87
N THR A 99 -3.59 15.63 -6.47
CA THR A 99 -2.62 16.19 -7.41
C THR A 99 -1.85 15.10 -8.15
N LEU A 100 -1.34 14.09 -7.42
CA LEU A 100 -0.63 12.97 -8.04
C LEU A 100 -1.54 12.18 -9.00
N ALA A 101 -2.78 11.89 -8.59
CA ALA A 101 -3.76 11.23 -9.44
C ALA A 101 -4.06 12.02 -10.72
N HIS A 102 -4.25 13.34 -10.58
CA HIS A 102 -4.50 14.25 -11.71
C HIS A 102 -3.33 14.28 -12.69
N LEU A 103 -2.09 14.30 -12.19
CA LEU A 103 -0.90 14.35 -13.05
C LEU A 103 -0.61 13.02 -13.75
N THR A 104 -0.87 11.89 -13.08
CA THR A 104 -0.56 10.56 -13.63
C THR A 104 -1.67 10.01 -14.50
N GLN A 105 -2.93 10.36 -14.24
CA GLN A 105 -4.13 9.80 -14.90
C GLN A 105 -4.16 8.26 -14.85
N ARG A 106 -3.56 7.68 -13.81
CA ARG A 106 -3.44 6.23 -13.61
C ARG A 106 -4.04 5.84 -12.29
N ARG A 107 -4.28 4.55 -12.14
CA ARG A 107 -4.75 3.99 -10.88
C ARG A 107 -3.74 4.29 -9.77
N LEU A 108 -4.25 4.86 -8.68
CA LEU A 108 -3.50 5.16 -7.46
C LEU A 108 -4.16 4.44 -6.28
N SER A 109 -3.44 3.53 -5.64
CA SER A 109 -3.95 2.75 -4.51
C SER A 109 -3.36 3.25 -3.21
N ILE A 110 -4.14 4.03 -2.46
CA ILE A 110 -3.70 4.60 -1.19
C ILE A 110 -4.00 3.62 -0.06
N GLY A 111 -3.02 2.79 0.25
CA GLY A 111 -3.07 1.94 1.43
C GLY A 111 -2.74 2.75 2.67
N ILE A 112 -3.62 2.71 3.67
CA ILE A 112 -3.43 3.42 4.93
C ILE A 112 -3.33 2.47 6.12
N GLY A 113 -2.56 2.88 7.13
CA GLY A 113 -2.48 2.24 8.42
C GLY A 113 -2.67 3.22 9.57
N ALA A 114 -3.01 2.69 10.76
CA ALA A 114 -3.09 3.51 11.96
C ALA A 114 -1.72 3.83 12.59
N GLY A 115 -0.66 3.12 12.19
CA GLY A 115 0.67 3.25 12.78
C GLY A 115 0.87 2.43 14.06
N TRP A 116 2.14 2.14 14.36
CA TRP A 116 2.55 1.33 15.52
C TRP A 116 3.77 1.91 16.27
N ALA A 117 4.51 2.82 15.65
CA ALA A 117 5.77 3.37 16.13
C ALA A 117 5.54 4.58 17.03
N GLU A 118 5.29 4.37 18.33
CA GLU A 118 4.90 5.40 19.29
C GLU A 118 5.84 6.61 19.28
N HIS A 119 7.16 6.39 19.16
CA HIS A 119 8.16 7.47 19.11
C HIS A 119 7.99 8.40 17.89
N GLU A 120 7.45 7.92 16.76
CA GLU A 120 7.14 8.78 15.62
C GLU A 120 5.93 9.68 15.94
N PHE A 121 4.93 9.14 16.64
CA PHE A 121 3.79 9.93 17.13
C PHE A 121 4.22 11.02 18.10
N ASP A 122 5.12 10.70 19.03
CA ASP A 122 5.66 11.66 19.97
C ASP A 122 6.39 12.80 19.26
N ALA A 123 7.25 12.47 18.30
CA ALA A 123 7.98 13.45 17.50
C ALA A 123 7.05 14.35 16.67
N LEU A 124 5.91 13.85 16.24
CA LEU A 124 4.90 14.58 15.46
C LEU A 124 3.91 15.34 16.35
N GLY A 125 3.96 15.17 17.68
CA GLY A 125 2.99 15.76 18.60
C GLY A 125 1.59 15.16 18.47
N VAL A 126 1.46 13.94 17.95
CA VAL A 126 0.19 13.25 17.73
C VAL A 126 -0.05 12.23 18.84
N PRO A 127 -1.18 12.27 19.56
CA PRO A 127 -1.44 11.31 20.62
C PRO A 127 -1.55 9.87 20.08
N PHE A 128 -0.61 8.99 20.46
CA PHE A 128 -0.56 7.59 19.99
C PHE A 128 -1.88 6.82 20.21
N ARG A 129 -2.54 7.06 21.36
CA ARG A 129 -3.82 6.41 21.69
C ARG A 129 -4.97 6.83 20.75
N ALA A 130 -4.86 7.98 20.10
CA ALA A 130 -5.86 8.48 19.14
C ALA A 130 -5.71 7.88 17.74
N ARG A 131 -4.64 7.15 17.42
CA ARG A 131 -4.29 6.69 16.08
C ARG A 131 -5.41 5.94 15.34
N GLY A 132 -6.17 5.12 16.07
CA GLY A 132 -7.30 4.38 15.48
C GLY A 132 -8.45 5.29 15.05
N ARG A 133 -8.80 6.28 15.89
CA ARG A 133 -9.81 7.30 15.59
C ARG A 133 -9.36 8.18 14.42
N LEU A 134 -8.13 8.67 14.44
CA LEU A 134 -7.57 9.50 13.38
C LEU A 134 -7.53 8.76 12.03
N ALA A 135 -7.21 7.47 12.03
CA ALA A 135 -7.28 6.65 10.83
C ALA A 135 -8.73 6.45 10.32
N ASN A 136 -9.72 6.37 11.22
CA ASN A 136 -11.12 6.32 10.82
C ASN A 136 -11.56 7.66 10.21
N GLU A 137 -11.20 8.78 10.82
CA GLU A 137 -11.49 10.13 10.31
C GLU A 137 -10.85 10.33 8.93
N PHE A 138 -9.61 9.85 8.72
CA PHE A 138 -8.96 9.88 7.42
C PHE A 138 -9.76 9.11 6.37
N CYS A 139 -10.17 7.87 6.65
CA CYS A 139 -10.96 7.08 5.70
C CYS A 139 -12.30 7.75 5.39
N GLN A 140 -12.98 8.27 6.40
CA GLN A 140 -14.25 8.96 6.24
C GLN A 140 -14.10 10.24 5.40
N LEU A 141 -13.03 11.01 5.63
CA LEU A 141 -12.70 12.19 4.85
C LEU A 141 -12.44 11.82 3.38
N PHE A 142 -11.63 10.76 3.18
CA PHE A 142 -11.29 10.28 1.84
C PHE A 142 -12.55 9.93 1.04
N THR A 143 -13.42 9.09 1.60
CA THR A 143 -14.66 8.66 0.92
C THR A 143 -15.59 9.84 0.65
N LYS A 144 -15.74 10.78 1.59
CA LYS A 144 -16.57 11.97 1.37
C LYS A 144 -16.04 12.89 0.27
N LEU A 145 -14.73 13.13 0.23
CA LEU A 145 -14.13 13.95 -0.83
C LEU A 145 -14.20 13.29 -2.21
N ARG A 146 -14.11 11.96 -2.28
CA ARG A 146 -14.19 11.21 -3.53
C ARG A 146 -15.64 11.02 -4.01
N ASP A 147 -16.52 10.58 -3.11
CA ASP A 147 -17.84 10.07 -3.48
C ASP A 147 -18.93 11.14 -3.41
N ALA A 148 -18.71 12.22 -2.65
CA ALA A 148 -19.65 13.33 -2.46
C ALA A 148 -18.93 14.70 -2.43
N PRO A 149 -18.17 15.06 -3.50
CA PRO A 149 -17.32 16.25 -3.50
C PRO A 149 -18.11 17.58 -3.45
N GLY A 150 -19.39 17.57 -3.79
CA GLY A 150 -20.28 18.74 -3.76
C GLY A 150 -21.03 18.95 -2.44
N ASP A 151 -20.97 18.01 -1.52
CA ASP A 151 -21.70 18.07 -0.26
C ASP A 151 -20.87 18.80 0.82
N ALA A 152 -21.57 19.57 1.65
CA ALA A 152 -20.98 20.09 2.88
C ALA A 152 -21.01 19.02 3.97
N TRP A 153 -19.94 18.89 4.77
CA TRP A 153 -19.84 17.92 5.83
C TRP A 153 -18.79 18.27 6.89
N GLU A 154 -18.90 17.62 8.03
CA GLU A 154 -17.94 17.67 9.13
C GLU A 154 -17.44 16.26 9.44
N VAL A 155 -16.12 16.10 9.63
CA VAL A 155 -15.46 14.86 10.03
C VAL A 155 -14.37 15.18 11.05
N GLY A 156 -14.56 14.80 12.30
CA GLY A 156 -13.64 15.18 13.38
C GLY A 156 -13.41 16.69 13.43
N PRO A 157 -12.17 17.18 13.30
CA PRO A 157 -11.89 18.62 13.29
C PRO A 157 -12.05 19.25 11.90
N TYR A 158 -12.40 18.49 10.88
CA TYR A 158 -12.45 18.96 9.49
C TYR A 158 -13.85 19.40 9.10
N VAL A 159 -13.94 20.61 8.56
CA VAL A 159 -15.18 21.19 8.03
C VAL A 159 -14.99 21.49 6.54
N TYR A 160 -15.92 21.04 5.72
CA TYR A 160 -15.93 21.26 4.27
C TYR A 160 -17.28 21.82 3.83
N GLN A 161 -17.24 22.86 2.96
CA GLN A 161 -18.43 23.57 2.51
C GLN A 161 -18.93 23.13 1.12
N GLY A 162 -18.45 21.98 0.63
CA GLY A 162 -18.88 21.42 -0.66
C GLY A 162 -18.24 22.06 -1.90
N SER A 163 -17.19 22.84 -1.75
CA SER A 163 -16.53 23.49 -2.90
C SER A 163 -15.04 23.80 -2.66
N GLY A 164 -14.28 23.99 -3.76
CA GLY A 164 -12.91 24.47 -3.72
C GLY A 164 -11.84 23.40 -3.55
N PHE A 165 -12.18 22.10 -3.51
CA PHE A 165 -11.19 21.02 -3.50
C PHE A 165 -10.89 20.57 -4.93
N GLU A 166 -9.94 21.28 -5.59
CA GLU A 166 -9.51 21.03 -6.97
C GLU A 166 -7.99 20.81 -7.08
N PRO A 167 -7.46 19.82 -7.86
CA PRO A 167 -8.25 18.79 -8.54
C PRO A 167 -9.01 17.90 -7.56
N PRO A 168 -10.13 17.28 -7.97
CA PRO A 168 -10.89 16.36 -7.10
C PRO A 168 -10.14 15.06 -6.89
N LEU A 169 -10.50 14.32 -5.84
CA LEU A 169 -10.22 12.89 -5.77
C LEU A 169 -11.16 12.19 -6.75
N ASP A 170 -10.59 11.52 -7.74
CA ASP A 170 -11.40 10.85 -8.74
C ASP A 170 -11.51 9.32 -8.50
N ALA A 171 -12.30 8.64 -9.34
CA ALA A 171 -12.59 7.22 -9.21
C ALA A 171 -11.37 6.30 -9.45
N HIS A 172 -10.23 6.84 -9.95
CA HIS A 172 -9.00 6.07 -10.11
C HIS A 172 -8.20 5.95 -8.82
N VAL A 173 -8.59 6.70 -7.78
CA VAL A 173 -7.95 6.67 -6.47
C VAL A 173 -8.70 5.71 -5.54
N ASN A 174 -8.07 4.60 -5.19
CA ASN A 174 -8.64 3.57 -4.33
C ASN A 174 -8.08 3.69 -2.92
N LEU A 175 -8.95 3.52 -1.93
CA LEU A 175 -8.58 3.47 -0.52
C LEU A 175 -8.37 2.01 -0.07
N TRP A 176 -7.14 1.65 0.21
CA TRP A 176 -6.82 0.37 0.80
C TRP A 176 -6.55 0.49 2.30
N VAL A 177 -6.95 -0.49 3.07
CA VAL A 177 -6.68 -0.53 4.50
C VAL A 177 -5.70 -1.63 4.83
N GLY A 178 -4.56 -1.24 5.40
CA GLY A 178 -3.54 -2.17 5.87
C GLY A 178 -3.76 -2.59 7.32
N GLY A 179 -3.21 -3.75 7.62
CA GLY A 179 -3.14 -4.29 8.98
C GLY A 179 -3.91 -5.58 9.20
N ASN A 180 -3.43 -6.31 10.21
CA ASN A 180 -3.87 -7.69 10.52
C ASN A 180 -4.96 -7.74 11.62
N SER A 181 -5.34 -6.60 12.19
CA SER A 181 -6.27 -6.55 13.33
C SER A 181 -7.74 -6.52 12.91
N PRO A 182 -8.69 -6.96 13.77
CA PRO A 182 -10.11 -6.79 13.54
C PRO A 182 -10.52 -5.32 13.29
N ALA A 183 -9.84 -4.36 13.95
CA ALA A 183 -10.09 -2.94 13.72
C ALA A 183 -9.75 -2.49 12.29
N ALA A 184 -8.69 -3.05 11.69
CA ALA A 184 -8.36 -2.80 10.28
C ALA A 184 -9.44 -3.37 9.35
N ARG A 185 -9.88 -4.60 9.58
CA ARG A 185 -10.97 -5.23 8.80
C ARG A 185 -12.30 -4.49 8.92
N ARG A 186 -12.69 -4.04 10.13
CA ARG A 186 -13.89 -3.17 10.31
C ARG A 186 -13.77 -1.86 9.54
N ARG A 187 -12.57 -1.27 9.49
CA ARG A 187 -12.30 -0.06 8.73
C ARG A 187 -12.43 -0.32 7.23
N THR A 188 -11.88 -1.44 6.75
CA THR A 188 -12.04 -1.88 5.36
C THR A 188 -13.51 -2.04 5.01
N ALA A 189 -14.27 -2.79 5.82
CA ALA A 189 -15.69 -3.03 5.59
C ALA A 189 -16.51 -1.73 5.48
N ARG A 190 -16.16 -0.70 6.25
CA ARG A 190 -16.90 0.57 6.26
C ARG A 190 -16.51 1.51 5.12
N TRP A 191 -15.21 1.61 4.79
CA TRP A 191 -14.71 2.68 3.93
C TRP A 191 -13.72 2.23 2.86
N GLY A 192 -13.05 1.07 3.03
CA GLY A 192 -11.99 0.65 2.12
C GLY A 192 -12.50 0.08 0.81
N ASP A 193 -11.73 0.25 -0.26
CA ASP A 193 -11.94 -0.46 -1.52
C ASP A 193 -11.16 -1.77 -1.53
N GLY A 194 -10.15 -1.91 -0.66
CA GLY A 194 -9.37 -3.12 -0.50
C GLY A 194 -8.80 -3.32 0.90
N TRP A 195 -8.47 -4.57 1.23
CA TRP A 195 -7.77 -4.97 2.45
C TRP A 195 -6.39 -5.51 2.13
N GLN A 196 -5.35 -5.00 2.79
CA GLN A 196 -3.96 -5.41 2.58
C GLN A 196 -3.28 -5.75 3.92
N PRO A 197 -3.42 -6.96 4.45
CA PRO A 197 -2.61 -7.45 5.56
C PRO A 197 -1.18 -7.74 5.14
N THR A 198 -0.30 -7.96 6.13
CA THR A 198 1.11 -8.25 5.90
C THR A 198 1.50 -9.58 6.53
N GLY A 199 2.12 -10.47 5.74
CA GLY A 199 2.78 -11.67 6.24
C GLY A 199 1.88 -12.67 6.96
N LEU A 200 0.59 -12.72 6.64
CA LEU A 200 -0.32 -13.73 7.17
C LEU A 200 -0.08 -15.09 6.52
N THR A 201 -0.30 -16.19 7.27
CA THR A 201 -0.39 -17.52 6.70
C THR A 201 -1.68 -17.70 5.91
N VAL A 202 -1.79 -18.77 5.13
CA VAL A 202 -3.00 -19.08 4.36
C VAL A 202 -4.22 -19.21 5.27
N GLU A 203 -4.09 -19.91 6.39
CA GLU A 203 -5.16 -20.12 7.38
C GLU A 203 -5.59 -18.77 8.02
N ALA A 204 -4.62 -17.92 8.35
CA ALA A 204 -4.90 -16.60 8.90
C ALA A 204 -5.57 -15.67 7.86
N MET A 205 -5.23 -15.82 6.58
CA MET A 205 -5.92 -15.12 5.48
C MET A 205 -7.36 -15.58 5.34
N GLN A 206 -7.62 -16.89 5.34
CA GLN A 206 -8.97 -17.44 5.27
C GLN A 206 -9.84 -16.94 6.43
N THR A 207 -9.30 -16.98 7.66
CA THR A 207 -9.98 -16.45 8.86
C THR A 207 -10.26 -14.96 8.71
N GLY A 208 -9.26 -14.18 8.29
CA GLY A 208 -9.40 -12.73 8.11
C GLY A 208 -10.41 -12.35 7.02
N ILE A 209 -10.48 -13.10 5.94
CA ILE A 209 -11.48 -12.92 4.87
C ILE A 209 -12.89 -13.25 5.39
N ALA A 210 -13.05 -14.32 6.17
CA ALA A 210 -14.34 -14.68 6.79
C ALA A 210 -14.83 -13.57 7.73
N GLU A 211 -13.99 -13.11 8.66
CA GLU A 211 -14.33 -11.98 9.54
C GLU A 211 -14.63 -10.67 8.78
N LEU A 212 -13.88 -10.40 7.70
CA LEU A 212 -14.15 -9.21 6.87
C LEU A 212 -15.53 -9.29 6.20
N ARG A 213 -15.97 -10.48 5.82
CA ARG A 213 -17.30 -10.73 5.26
C ARG A 213 -18.39 -10.44 6.28
N GLU A 214 -18.20 -10.88 7.52
CA GLU A 214 -19.12 -10.57 8.63
C GLU A 214 -19.19 -9.06 8.89
N PHE A 215 -18.06 -8.37 8.93
CA PHE A 215 -18.03 -6.91 9.11
C PHE A 215 -18.66 -6.15 7.94
N CYS A 216 -18.59 -6.67 6.71
CA CYS A 216 -19.32 -6.10 5.58
C CYS A 216 -20.83 -6.24 5.75
N GLN A 217 -21.31 -7.40 6.24
CA GLN A 217 -22.73 -7.60 6.57
C GLN A 217 -23.19 -6.63 7.66
N GLU A 218 -22.42 -6.46 8.75
CA GLU A 218 -22.70 -5.48 9.80
C GLU A 218 -22.74 -4.03 9.28
N ALA A 219 -21.95 -3.72 8.25
CA ALA A 219 -21.86 -2.40 7.61
C ALA A 219 -22.85 -2.21 6.44
N GLU A 220 -23.71 -3.21 6.17
CA GLU A 220 -24.64 -3.23 5.02
C GLU A 220 -23.94 -2.99 3.68
N ARG A 221 -22.72 -3.53 3.53
CA ARG A 221 -21.89 -3.36 2.33
C ARG A 221 -21.64 -4.69 1.64
N ASP A 222 -21.69 -4.68 0.30
CA ASP A 222 -21.36 -5.85 -0.50
C ASP A 222 -19.86 -6.17 -0.39
N PHE A 223 -19.55 -7.38 0.11
CA PHE A 223 -18.17 -7.87 0.18
C PHE A 223 -17.53 -8.05 -1.20
N SER A 224 -18.31 -8.34 -2.23
CA SER A 224 -17.80 -8.65 -3.56
C SER A 224 -17.08 -7.49 -4.25
N VAL A 225 -17.32 -6.24 -3.80
CA VAL A 225 -16.66 -5.04 -4.32
C VAL A 225 -15.27 -4.82 -3.74
N LEU A 226 -14.90 -5.57 -2.69
CA LEU A 226 -13.60 -5.42 -2.05
C LEU A 226 -12.49 -6.18 -2.79
N GLU A 227 -11.37 -5.52 -2.95
CA GLU A 227 -10.13 -6.15 -3.39
C GLU A 227 -9.41 -6.75 -2.19
N ILE A 228 -8.96 -8.00 -2.33
CA ILE A 228 -8.25 -8.72 -1.27
C ILE A 228 -6.80 -8.88 -1.65
N GLY A 229 -5.95 -8.12 -0.96
CA GLY A 229 -4.53 -8.14 -1.15
C GLY A 229 -3.76 -8.82 -0.04
N LEU A 230 -2.46 -9.05 -0.27
CA LEU A 230 -1.53 -9.53 0.73
C LEU A 230 -0.12 -9.01 0.43
N ARG A 231 0.51 -8.38 1.43
CA ARG A 231 1.94 -8.07 1.35
C ARG A 231 2.76 -9.22 1.88
N LEU A 232 3.68 -9.72 1.05
CA LEU A 232 4.59 -10.83 1.37
C LEU A 232 6.05 -10.40 1.19
N ARG A 233 6.86 -10.68 2.20
CA ARG A 233 8.30 -10.59 2.09
C ARG A 233 8.85 -11.84 1.45
N ILE A 234 9.59 -11.69 0.34
CA ILE A 234 10.15 -12.79 -0.43
C ILE A 234 11.68 -12.74 -0.44
N ARG A 235 12.29 -13.91 -0.62
CA ARG A 235 13.75 -14.07 -0.74
C ARG A 235 14.05 -15.03 -1.90
N PRO A 236 13.98 -14.56 -3.15
CA PRO A 236 14.26 -15.39 -4.30
C PRO A 236 15.79 -15.66 -4.37
N THR A 237 16.22 -16.82 -3.83
CA THR A 237 17.62 -17.24 -3.88
C THR A 237 17.99 -17.80 -5.26
N PRO A 238 19.29 -17.91 -5.62
CA PRO A 238 19.69 -18.52 -6.88
C PRO A 238 19.23 -19.97 -7.04
N GLU A 239 19.01 -20.68 -5.94
CA GLU A 239 18.58 -22.08 -5.88
C GLU A 239 17.04 -22.22 -5.86
N ALA A 240 16.30 -21.09 -5.83
CA ALA A 240 14.84 -21.13 -5.84
C ALA A 240 14.31 -21.80 -7.12
N SER A 241 13.23 -22.58 -6.97
CA SER A 241 12.53 -23.18 -8.10
C SER A 241 12.15 -22.13 -9.15
N PRO A 242 12.22 -22.43 -10.46
CA PRO A 242 11.66 -21.57 -11.49
C PRO A 242 10.16 -21.24 -11.27
N HIS A 243 9.43 -22.13 -10.57
CA HIS A 243 8.01 -21.96 -10.23
C HIS A 243 7.78 -21.28 -8.87
N TYR A 244 8.84 -20.75 -8.24
CA TYR A 244 8.82 -20.20 -6.88
C TYR A 244 7.63 -19.25 -6.60
N ILE A 245 7.32 -18.34 -7.51
CA ILE A 245 6.20 -17.39 -7.32
C ILE A 245 4.86 -18.10 -7.43
N GLY A 246 4.67 -18.99 -8.41
CA GLY A 246 3.45 -19.78 -8.55
C GLY A 246 3.19 -20.66 -7.32
N ASP A 247 4.21 -21.41 -6.87
CA ASP A 247 4.13 -22.31 -5.71
C ASP A 247 3.82 -21.52 -4.42
N LEU A 248 4.43 -20.33 -4.27
CA LEU A 248 4.21 -19.47 -3.10
C LEU A 248 2.79 -18.88 -3.06
N LEU A 249 2.28 -18.41 -4.19
CA LEU A 249 1.03 -17.65 -4.23
C LEU A 249 -0.22 -18.51 -4.41
N GLY A 250 -0.09 -19.71 -5.02
CA GLY A 250 -1.20 -20.61 -5.30
C GLY A 250 -2.15 -20.84 -4.10
N PRO A 251 -1.66 -21.23 -2.93
CA PRO A 251 -2.52 -21.44 -1.76
C PRO A 251 -3.28 -20.17 -1.30
N TYR A 252 -2.68 -18.99 -1.46
CA TYR A 252 -3.36 -17.73 -1.14
C TYR A 252 -4.40 -17.33 -2.21
N ILE A 253 -4.12 -17.65 -3.48
CA ILE A 253 -5.09 -17.46 -4.58
C ILE A 253 -6.33 -18.32 -4.33
N ASP A 254 -6.13 -19.57 -3.91
CA ASP A 254 -7.22 -20.49 -3.52
C ASP A 254 -8.00 -19.98 -2.30
N ALA A 255 -7.33 -19.27 -1.39
CA ALA A 255 -7.97 -18.62 -0.25
C ALA A 255 -8.72 -17.32 -0.62
N GLY A 256 -8.63 -16.85 -1.87
CA GLY A 256 -9.36 -15.67 -2.36
C GLY A 256 -8.54 -14.38 -2.46
N VAL A 257 -7.22 -14.43 -2.28
CA VAL A 257 -6.33 -13.28 -2.52
C VAL A 257 -6.14 -13.08 -4.02
N ARG A 258 -6.17 -11.82 -4.49
CA ARG A 258 -5.98 -11.50 -5.91
C ARG A 258 -4.87 -10.46 -6.13
N ASP A 259 -4.52 -9.68 -5.13
CA ASP A 259 -3.51 -8.64 -5.21
C ASP A 259 -2.32 -8.97 -4.31
N PHE A 260 -1.16 -9.18 -4.90
CA PHE A 260 0.05 -9.49 -4.14
C PHE A 260 1.06 -8.38 -4.24
N LEU A 261 1.48 -7.87 -3.08
CA LEU A 261 2.60 -6.96 -2.97
C LEU A 261 3.84 -7.71 -2.49
N LEU A 262 4.80 -7.89 -3.37
CA LEU A 262 6.02 -8.62 -3.09
C LEU A 262 7.14 -7.67 -2.63
N GLU A 263 7.69 -7.92 -1.45
CA GLU A 263 8.82 -7.19 -0.90
C GLU A 263 10.09 -8.02 -1.01
N ILE A 264 11.02 -7.60 -1.87
CA ILE A 264 12.35 -8.21 -2.00
C ILE A 264 13.25 -7.65 -0.90
N ASN A 265 13.56 -8.48 0.10
CA ASN A 265 14.36 -8.06 1.24
C ASN A 265 15.85 -8.30 0.99
N THR A 266 16.54 -7.28 0.50
CA THR A 266 18.01 -7.26 0.38
C THR A 266 18.55 -5.87 0.66
N ARG A 267 19.76 -5.78 1.25
CA ARG A 267 20.50 -4.54 1.42
C ARG A 267 21.57 -4.36 0.32
N ASP A 268 21.82 -5.39 -0.44
CA ASP A 268 22.76 -5.40 -1.56
C ASP A 268 22.02 -5.06 -2.85
N ARG A 269 22.43 -4.01 -3.54
CA ARG A 269 21.76 -3.50 -4.75
C ARG A 269 21.88 -4.48 -5.92
N GLN A 270 23.07 -5.07 -6.12
CA GLN A 270 23.27 -6.03 -7.20
C GLN A 270 22.39 -7.26 -7.01
N ARG A 271 22.35 -7.82 -5.80
CA ARG A 271 21.43 -8.91 -5.45
C ARG A 271 19.98 -8.51 -5.58
N GLY A 272 19.66 -7.24 -5.32
CA GLY A 272 18.32 -6.69 -5.51
C GLY A 272 17.86 -6.80 -6.96
N LEU A 273 18.69 -6.36 -7.90
CA LEU A 273 18.41 -6.44 -9.34
C LEU A 273 18.34 -7.89 -9.84
N GLU A 274 19.28 -8.74 -9.43
CA GLU A 274 19.23 -10.18 -9.75
C GLU A 274 17.98 -10.88 -9.19
N SER A 275 17.50 -10.45 -8.02
CA SER A 275 16.26 -10.95 -7.42
C SER A 275 15.04 -10.55 -8.23
N ILE A 276 15.01 -9.34 -8.80
CA ILE A 276 13.94 -8.93 -9.71
C ILE A 276 13.87 -9.87 -10.90
N ASP A 277 15.00 -10.16 -11.57
CA ASP A 277 15.01 -11.04 -12.73
C ASP A 277 14.43 -12.42 -12.43
N ARG A 278 14.81 -12.99 -11.27
CA ARG A 278 14.26 -14.28 -10.82
C ARG A 278 12.75 -14.20 -10.55
N VAL A 279 12.29 -13.11 -9.92
CA VAL A 279 10.86 -12.90 -9.65
C VAL A 279 10.09 -12.71 -10.96
N VAL A 280 10.60 -11.92 -11.89
CA VAL A 280 10.03 -11.73 -13.22
C VAL A 280 9.90 -13.07 -13.95
N ALA A 281 11.00 -13.81 -14.10
CA ALA A 281 10.99 -15.09 -14.79
C ALA A 281 9.98 -16.08 -14.19
N SER A 282 9.94 -16.18 -12.85
CA SER A 282 9.01 -17.06 -12.15
C SER A 282 7.54 -16.59 -12.25
N ALA A 283 7.28 -15.30 -12.25
CA ALA A 283 5.94 -14.74 -12.40
C ALA A 283 5.40 -14.90 -13.85
N GLN A 284 6.29 -14.79 -14.83
CA GLN A 284 5.95 -15.06 -16.26
C GLN A 284 5.61 -16.54 -16.46
N LEU A 285 6.41 -17.48 -15.90
CA LEU A 285 6.12 -18.91 -15.94
C LEU A 285 4.78 -19.27 -15.29
N ALA A 286 4.38 -18.53 -14.24
CA ALA A 286 3.10 -18.70 -13.58
C ALA A 286 1.93 -18.00 -14.34
N GLY A 287 2.20 -17.23 -15.40
CA GLY A 287 1.20 -16.51 -16.18
C GLY A 287 0.62 -15.27 -15.47
N PHE A 288 1.29 -14.75 -14.44
CA PHE A 288 0.81 -13.56 -13.70
C PHE A 288 1.21 -12.25 -14.35
N ILE A 289 2.27 -12.23 -15.13
CA ILE A 289 2.76 -11.09 -15.92
C ILE A 289 3.19 -11.57 -17.31
N SER A 290 3.20 -10.65 -18.28
CA SER A 290 3.55 -10.92 -19.70
C SER A 290 4.86 -10.26 -20.10
#